data_327c35fe942be38b4a7f0ed0d2556d6a
#
_entry.id   327c35fe942be38b4a7f0ed0d2556d6a
#
_cell.length_a   1.000
_cell.length_b   1.000
_cell.length_c   1.000
_cell.angle_alpha   90.00
_cell.angle_beta   90.00
_cell.angle_gamma   90.00
#
_symmetry.space_group_name_H-M   'P 1'
#
loop_
_entity.id
_entity.type
_entity.pdbx_description
1 polymer ?
#
loop_
_entity_poly.entity_id
_entity_poly.type
_entity_poly.pdbx_seq_one_letter_code
_entity_poly.pdbx_strand_id
1 'polypeptide(L)'
;NADQQALYWSGLKIVPVLLFAYVFLGVYMNLSIWYKLSDQTRYGLYISGVGAVLTIGLNIWLIPQYSYVASAWITFLAYLIMSALSYILGQKNYPIPYRLKRNTAYILLAAALVWLSFTVFNKNIFIGNGLLLVYVFIVYWFEQKELRAILKRV
;
A
#
# COMPACT_ATOMS: atom_id res chain seq x y z
N ASN A 1 -32.94 10.46 4.01
CA ASN A 1 -33.37 9.10 4.36
C ASN A 1 -32.32 8.46 5.28
N ALA A 2 -32.74 8.18 6.55
CA ALA A 2 -31.83 7.66 7.60
C ALA A 2 -31.12 6.35 7.20
N ASP A 3 -31.81 5.48 6.44
CA ASP A 3 -31.25 4.20 5.99
C ASP A 3 -30.10 4.38 4.98
N GLN A 4 -30.16 5.35 4.11
CA GLN A 4 -29.07 5.65 3.19
C GLN A 4 -27.84 6.20 3.93
N GLN A 5 -28.04 7.05 4.94
CA GLN A 5 -26.94 7.53 5.77
C GLN A 5 -26.27 6.37 6.53
N ALA A 6 -27.03 5.44 7.08
CA ALA A 6 -26.48 4.28 7.77
C ALA A 6 -25.63 3.40 6.84
N LEU A 7 -26.05 3.22 5.58
CA LEU A 7 -25.28 2.49 4.56
C LEU A 7 -23.96 3.21 4.21
N TYR A 8 -23.99 4.55 4.07
CA TYR A 8 -22.76 5.32 3.84
C TYR A 8 -21.76 5.21 5.00
N TRP A 9 -22.25 5.30 6.23
CA TRP A 9 -21.38 5.17 7.42
C TRP A 9 -20.78 3.77 7.56
N SER A 10 -21.53 2.74 7.17
CA SER A 10 -21.00 1.37 7.17
C SER A 10 -19.86 1.20 6.15
N GLY A 11 -19.95 1.85 4.99
CA GLY A 11 -18.90 1.85 3.95
C GLY A 11 -17.58 2.50 4.38
N LEU A 12 -17.61 3.46 5.31
CA LEU A 12 -16.38 4.12 5.79
C LEU A 12 -15.43 3.17 6.55
N LYS A 13 -15.92 2.03 7.04
CA LYS A 13 -15.11 1.03 7.75
C LYS A 13 -14.05 0.37 6.86
N ILE A 14 -14.30 0.29 5.54
CA ILE A 14 -13.35 -0.32 4.60
C ILE A 14 -12.27 0.65 4.09
N VAL A 15 -12.46 1.96 4.26
CA VAL A 15 -11.54 2.99 3.75
C VAL A 15 -10.11 2.77 4.23
N PRO A 16 -9.82 2.52 5.51
CA PRO A 16 -8.47 2.26 5.96
C PRO A 16 -7.82 1.06 5.26
N VAL A 17 -8.57 -0.03 5.06
CA VAL A 17 -8.08 -1.23 4.39
C VAL A 17 -7.73 -0.94 2.94
N LEU A 18 -8.59 -0.20 2.23
CA LEU A 18 -8.32 0.21 0.86
C LEU A 18 -7.13 1.15 0.74
N LEU A 19 -6.97 2.10 1.67
CA LEU A 19 -5.79 2.96 1.70
C LEU A 19 -4.50 2.15 1.83
N PHE A 20 -4.47 1.15 2.72
CA PHE A 20 -3.34 0.22 2.81
C PHE A 20 -3.15 -0.61 1.54
N ALA A 21 -4.22 -1.06 0.91
CA ALA A 21 -4.15 -1.75 -0.37
C ALA A 21 -3.45 -0.88 -1.43
N TYR A 22 -3.82 0.40 -1.53
CA TYR A 22 -3.20 1.33 -2.47
C TYR A 22 -1.73 1.66 -2.15
N VAL A 23 -1.31 1.60 -0.89
CA VAL A 23 0.13 1.67 -0.54
C VAL A 23 0.88 0.51 -1.19
N PHE A 24 0.36 -0.74 -1.09
CA PHE A 24 0.99 -1.90 -1.74
C PHE A 24 0.91 -1.83 -3.26
N LEU A 25 -0.15 -1.27 -3.83
CA LEU A 25 -0.20 -0.97 -5.26
C LEU A 25 0.92 -0.01 -5.67
N GLY A 26 1.17 1.05 -4.90
CA GLY A 26 2.28 1.99 -5.13
C GLY A 26 3.64 1.30 -5.05
N VAL A 27 3.84 0.41 -4.07
CA VAL A 27 5.04 -0.43 -3.95
C VAL A 27 5.19 -1.32 -5.18
N TYR A 28 4.12 -2.01 -5.61
CA TYR A 28 4.13 -2.83 -6.82
C TYR A 28 4.50 -2.02 -8.06
N MET A 29 3.90 -0.83 -8.25
CA MET A 29 4.20 0.05 -9.38
C MET A 29 5.69 0.44 -9.42
N ASN A 30 6.28 0.75 -8.27
CA ASN A 30 7.70 1.07 -8.15
C ASN A 30 8.56 -0.16 -8.46
N LEU A 31 8.23 -1.30 -7.89
CA LEU A 31 8.92 -2.57 -8.16
C LEU A 31 8.75 -3.04 -9.61
N SER A 32 7.72 -2.62 -10.33
CA SER A 32 7.46 -3.01 -11.71
C SER A 32 8.46 -2.42 -12.72
N ILE A 33 9.27 -1.45 -12.31
CA ILE A 33 10.21 -0.75 -13.18
C ILE A 33 11.27 -1.70 -13.74
N TRP A 34 11.71 -2.71 -12.98
CA TRP A 34 12.78 -3.60 -13.42
C TRP A 34 12.45 -4.37 -14.71
N TYR A 35 11.26 -4.94 -14.84
CA TYR A 35 10.89 -5.69 -16.03
C TYR A 35 10.58 -4.79 -17.23
N LYS A 36 10.28 -3.52 -17.01
CA LYS A 36 10.14 -2.51 -18.07
C LYS A 36 11.52 -2.08 -18.60
N LEU A 37 12.49 -1.88 -17.70
CA LEU A 37 13.86 -1.50 -18.07
C LEU A 37 14.65 -2.64 -18.69
N SER A 38 14.37 -3.90 -18.32
CA SER A 38 15.03 -5.10 -18.85
C SER A 38 14.34 -5.70 -20.07
N ASP A 39 13.32 -5.02 -20.60
CA ASP A 39 12.50 -5.46 -21.74
C ASP A 39 11.81 -6.83 -21.52
N GLN A 40 11.60 -7.18 -20.26
CA GLN A 40 10.99 -8.44 -19.84
C GLN A 40 9.52 -8.25 -19.42
N THR A 41 8.76 -7.55 -20.25
CA THR A 41 7.35 -7.18 -19.95
C THR A 41 6.42 -8.36 -19.70
N ARG A 42 6.80 -9.57 -20.11
CA ARG A 42 6.09 -10.83 -19.79
C ARG A 42 5.85 -11.03 -18.31
N TYR A 43 6.80 -10.62 -17.45
CA TYR A 43 6.62 -10.73 -16.01
C TYR A 43 5.49 -9.84 -15.48
N GLY A 44 5.27 -8.68 -16.11
CA GLY A 44 4.11 -7.83 -15.80
C GLY A 44 2.79 -8.54 -16.05
N LEU A 45 2.69 -9.27 -17.18
CA LEU A 45 1.50 -10.07 -17.51
C LEU A 45 1.28 -11.20 -16.49
N TYR A 46 2.33 -11.94 -16.12
CA TYR A 46 2.22 -13.02 -15.14
C TYR A 46 1.80 -12.50 -13.77
N ILE A 47 2.44 -11.44 -13.27
CA ILE A 47 2.14 -10.89 -11.94
C ILE A 47 0.73 -10.30 -11.89
N SER A 48 0.33 -9.52 -12.89
CA SER A 48 -1.02 -8.96 -12.96
C SER A 48 -2.08 -10.04 -13.21
N GLY A 49 -1.75 -11.08 -13.98
CA GLY A 49 -2.60 -12.25 -14.18
C GLY A 49 -2.89 -12.99 -12.87
N VAL A 50 -1.87 -13.22 -12.05
CA VAL A 50 -2.04 -13.81 -10.70
C VAL A 50 -2.93 -12.92 -9.84
N GLY A 51 -2.70 -11.60 -9.84
CA GLY A 51 -3.56 -10.65 -9.12
C GLY A 51 -5.02 -10.72 -9.58
N ALA A 52 -5.26 -10.76 -10.88
CA ALA A 52 -6.61 -10.87 -11.46
C ALA A 52 -7.31 -12.17 -11.07
N VAL A 53 -6.64 -13.31 -11.22
CA VAL A 53 -7.19 -14.63 -10.85
C VAL A 53 -7.53 -14.69 -9.36
N LEU A 54 -6.64 -14.20 -8.49
CA LEU A 54 -6.89 -14.13 -7.05
C LEU A 54 -8.10 -13.23 -6.75
N THR A 55 -8.15 -12.05 -7.36
CA THR A 55 -9.24 -11.11 -7.11
C THR A 55 -10.58 -11.67 -7.57
N ILE A 56 -10.65 -12.24 -8.79
CA ILE A 56 -11.89 -12.82 -9.33
C ILE A 56 -12.30 -14.04 -8.51
N GLY A 57 -11.40 -15.00 -8.30
CA GLY A 57 -11.70 -16.25 -7.60
C GLY A 57 -12.17 -16.04 -6.16
N LEU A 58 -11.44 -15.20 -5.41
CA LEU A 58 -11.79 -14.91 -4.02
C LEU A 58 -13.08 -14.07 -3.91
N ASN A 59 -13.32 -13.12 -4.85
CA ASN A 59 -14.56 -12.34 -4.85
C ASN A 59 -15.78 -13.22 -5.11
N ILE A 60 -15.72 -14.15 -6.06
CA ILE A 60 -16.82 -15.09 -6.34
C ILE A 60 -17.15 -15.91 -5.08
N TRP A 61 -16.13 -16.31 -4.33
CA TRP A 61 -16.33 -17.16 -3.15
C TRP A 61 -16.71 -16.40 -1.89
N LEU A 62 -16.11 -15.24 -1.62
CA LEU A 62 -16.23 -14.53 -0.33
C LEU A 62 -17.27 -13.40 -0.34
N ILE A 63 -17.57 -12.77 -1.48
CA ILE A 63 -18.61 -11.71 -1.52
C ILE A 63 -19.97 -12.19 -1.05
N PRO A 64 -20.47 -13.39 -1.44
CA PRO A 64 -21.76 -13.88 -0.96
C PRO A 64 -21.86 -14.01 0.56
N GLN A 65 -20.73 -14.23 1.24
CA GLN A 65 -20.66 -14.46 2.69
C GLN A 65 -20.40 -13.17 3.48
N TYR A 66 -19.50 -12.32 2.99
CA TYR A 66 -18.96 -11.16 3.74
C TYR A 66 -19.23 -9.81 3.04
N SER A 67 -19.98 -9.81 1.93
CA SER A 67 -20.36 -8.61 1.19
C SER A 67 -19.13 -7.78 0.75
N TYR A 68 -19.28 -6.47 0.65
CA TYR A 68 -18.23 -5.53 0.19
C TYR A 68 -16.97 -5.49 1.07
N VAL A 69 -17.05 -5.91 2.34
CA VAL A 69 -15.90 -5.96 3.25
C VAL A 69 -14.87 -6.99 2.76
N ALA A 70 -15.34 -8.14 2.26
CA ALA A 70 -14.48 -9.15 1.65
C ALA A 70 -13.68 -8.57 0.48
N SER A 71 -14.33 -7.82 -0.40
CA SER A 71 -13.69 -7.24 -1.58
C SER A 71 -12.53 -6.29 -1.21
N ALA A 72 -12.66 -5.51 -0.13
CA ALA A 72 -11.59 -4.65 0.36
C ALA A 72 -10.35 -5.45 0.81
N TRP A 73 -10.57 -6.51 1.58
CA TRP A 73 -9.49 -7.39 2.04
C TRP A 73 -8.85 -8.20 0.90
N ILE A 74 -9.65 -8.64 -0.07
CA ILE A 74 -9.16 -9.34 -1.26
C ILE A 74 -8.28 -8.40 -2.09
N THR A 75 -8.68 -7.15 -2.27
CA THR A 75 -7.88 -6.13 -2.97
C THR A 75 -6.54 -5.90 -2.26
N PHE A 76 -6.56 -5.78 -0.94
CA PHE A 76 -5.35 -5.66 -0.13
C PHE A 76 -4.42 -6.86 -0.32
N LEU A 77 -4.95 -8.08 -0.21
CA LEU A 77 -4.20 -9.31 -0.38
C LEU A 77 -3.63 -9.45 -1.80
N ALA A 78 -4.40 -9.13 -2.82
CA ALA A 78 -3.96 -9.18 -4.21
C ALA A 78 -2.76 -8.25 -4.46
N TYR A 79 -2.83 -6.99 -4.01
CA TYR A 79 -1.74 -6.04 -4.18
C TYR A 79 -0.50 -6.39 -3.35
N LEU A 80 -0.69 -6.94 -2.16
CA LEU A 80 0.40 -7.46 -1.33
C LEU A 80 1.12 -8.61 -2.04
N ILE A 81 0.39 -9.58 -2.58
CA ILE A 81 0.96 -10.71 -3.32
C ILE A 81 1.66 -10.24 -4.59
N MET A 82 1.05 -9.33 -5.36
CA MET A 82 1.66 -8.76 -6.56
C MET A 82 2.97 -8.03 -6.23
N SER A 83 3.01 -7.27 -5.13
CA SER A 83 4.23 -6.61 -4.67
C SER A 83 5.32 -7.61 -4.28
N ALA A 84 4.96 -8.66 -3.55
CA ALA A 84 5.88 -9.72 -3.14
C ALA A 84 6.44 -10.48 -4.35
N LEU A 85 5.59 -10.85 -5.31
CA LEU A 85 6.00 -11.53 -6.54
C LEU A 85 6.93 -10.63 -7.37
N SER A 86 6.58 -9.35 -7.54
CA SER A 86 7.42 -8.40 -8.28
C SER A 86 8.79 -8.23 -7.63
N TYR A 87 8.85 -8.20 -6.28
CA TYR A 87 10.10 -8.14 -5.55
C TYR A 87 10.94 -9.42 -5.74
N ILE A 88 10.35 -10.60 -5.52
CA ILE A 88 11.07 -11.89 -5.60
C ILE A 88 11.62 -12.12 -7.02
N LEU A 89 10.77 -11.90 -8.03
CA LEU A 89 11.18 -12.07 -9.44
C LEU A 89 12.19 -10.98 -9.86
N GLY A 90 12.03 -9.76 -9.35
CA GLY A 90 12.96 -8.67 -9.59
C GLY A 90 14.34 -8.97 -9.02
N GLN A 91 14.43 -9.43 -7.77
CA GLN A 91 15.72 -9.79 -7.17
C GLN A 91 16.42 -10.96 -7.87
N LYS A 92 15.65 -11.88 -8.46
CA LYS A 92 16.20 -13.00 -9.20
C LYS A 92 16.73 -12.63 -10.60
N ASN A 93 16.03 -11.75 -11.32
CA ASN A 93 16.35 -11.42 -12.71
C ASN A 93 17.13 -10.11 -12.88
N TYR A 94 16.92 -9.15 -11.97
CA TYR A 94 17.58 -7.84 -11.98
C TYR A 94 17.76 -7.35 -10.54
N PRO A 95 18.83 -7.79 -9.85
CA PRO A 95 19.02 -7.51 -8.42
C PRO A 95 19.27 -6.02 -8.18
N ILE A 96 18.24 -5.32 -7.71
CA ILE A 96 18.33 -3.92 -7.27
C ILE A 96 18.54 -3.92 -5.75
N PRO A 97 19.53 -3.19 -5.22
CA PRO A 97 19.77 -3.10 -3.79
C PRO A 97 18.73 -2.20 -3.09
N TYR A 98 17.51 -2.72 -2.91
CA TYR A 98 16.47 -2.02 -2.17
C TYR A 98 16.80 -1.96 -0.67
N ARG A 99 16.64 -0.79 -0.07
CA ARG A 99 16.76 -0.62 1.39
C ARG A 99 15.48 -1.05 2.10
N LEU A 100 15.13 -2.33 1.98
CA LEU A 100 13.86 -2.88 2.48
C LEU A 100 13.61 -2.58 3.96
N LYS A 101 14.59 -2.78 4.82
CA LYS A 101 14.46 -2.54 6.27
C LYS A 101 13.98 -1.12 6.56
N ARG A 102 14.53 -0.13 5.86
CA ARG A 102 14.18 1.28 6.02
C ARG A 102 12.79 1.58 5.48
N ASN A 103 12.49 1.13 4.26
CA ASN A 103 11.18 1.35 3.65
C ASN A 103 10.05 0.68 4.44
N THR A 104 10.26 -0.56 4.91
CA THR A 104 9.32 -1.26 5.78
C THR A 104 9.12 -0.53 7.11
N ALA A 105 10.20 0.01 7.69
CA ALA A 105 10.12 0.79 8.93
C ALA A 105 9.25 2.04 8.76
N TYR A 106 9.34 2.75 7.63
CA TYR A 106 8.48 3.91 7.35
C TYR A 106 7.01 3.51 7.20
N ILE A 107 6.71 2.41 6.51
CA ILE A 107 5.34 1.90 6.37
C ILE A 107 4.77 1.50 7.75
N LEU A 108 5.54 0.79 8.56
CA LEU A 108 5.14 0.41 9.91
C LEU A 108 4.94 1.62 10.83
N LEU A 109 5.81 2.62 10.74
CA LEU A 109 5.67 3.87 11.49
C LEU A 109 4.37 4.60 11.09
N ALA A 110 4.10 4.72 9.78
CA ALA A 110 2.86 5.34 9.30
C ALA A 110 1.63 4.57 9.80
N ALA A 111 1.66 3.24 9.72
CA ALA A 111 0.58 2.39 10.23
C ALA A 111 0.35 2.57 11.73
N ALA A 112 1.43 2.61 12.52
CA ALA A 112 1.36 2.83 13.97
C ALA A 112 0.77 4.20 14.32
N LEU A 113 1.16 5.27 13.61
CA LEU A 113 0.63 6.61 13.84
C LEU A 113 -0.86 6.71 13.47
N VAL A 114 -1.27 6.07 12.38
CA VAL A 114 -2.68 5.98 12.00
C VAL A 114 -3.46 5.21 13.07
N TRP A 115 -2.97 4.04 13.49
CA TRP A 115 -3.60 3.25 14.54
C TRP A 115 -3.74 4.04 15.86
N LEU A 116 -2.70 4.77 16.26
CA LEU A 116 -2.70 5.64 17.43
C LEU A 116 -3.75 6.75 17.31
N SER A 117 -3.86 7.39 16.15
CA SER A 117 -4.85 8.44 15.87
C SER A 117 -6.29 7.91 16.04
N PHE A 118 -6.54 6.67 15.59
CA PHE A 118 -7.87 6.08 15.63
C PHE A 118 -8.27 5.57 17.04
N THR A 119 -7.31 5.00 17.78
CA THR A 119 -7.60 4.35 19.07
C THR A 119 -7.49 5.31 20.25
N VAL A 120 -6.47 6.16 20.29
CA VAL A 120 -6.19 7.02 21.44
C VAL A 120 -6.84 8.41 21.29
N PHE A 121 -6.82 8.97 20.08
CA PHE A 121 -7.25 10.35 19.86
C PHE A 121 -8.64 10.48 19.22
N ASN A 122 -9.46 9.42 19.24
CA ASN A 122 -10.86 9.44 18.77
C ASN A 122 -11.07 10.14 17.41
N LYS A 123 -10.13 9.97 16.47
CA LYS A 123 -10.17 10.56 15.13
C LYS A 123 -10.19 12.09 15.12
N ASN A 124 -9.57 12.74 16.09
CA ASN A 124 -9.47 14.19 16.10
C ASN A 124 -8.61 14.67 14.91
N ILE A 125 -9.22 15.48 14.02
CA ILE A 125 -8.61 15.95 12.78
C ILE A 125 -7.34 16.76 13.05
N PHE A 126 -7.33 17.60 14.07
CA PHE A 126 -6.15 18.42 14.40
C PHE A 126 -4.97 17.57 14.84
N ILE A 127 -5.22 16.56 15.69
CA ILE A 127 -4.17 15.64 16.16
C ILE A 127 -3.70 14.75 15.01
N GLY A 128 -4.61 14.26 14.16
CA GLY A 128 -4.27 13.47 12.98
C GLY A 128 -3.33 14.23 12.02
N ASN A 129 -3.62 15.49 11.74
CA ASN A 129 -2.76 16.35 10.92
C ASN A 129 -1.41 16.62 11.62
N GLY A 130 -1.40 16.81 12.95
CA GLY A 130 -0.17 16.95 13.72
C GLY A 130 0.73 15.72 13.62
N LEU A 131 0.17 14.51 13.75
CA LEU A 131 0.88 13.25 13.58
C LEU A 131 1.44 13.07 12.17
N LEU A 132 0.70 13.51 11.15
CA LEU A 132 1.18 13.51 9.76
C LEU A 132 2.39 14.43 9.59
N LEU A 133 2.35 15.64 10.15
CA LEU A 133 3.50 16.56 10.12
C LEU A 133 4.72 15.98 10.83
N VAL A 134 4.52 15.33 11.97
CA VAL A 134 5.59 14.62 12.70
C VAL A 134 6.17 13.51 11.84
N TYR A 135 5.34 12.71 11.17
CA TYR A 135 5.80 11.67 10.25
C TYR A 135 6.66 12.24 9.12
N VAL A 136 6.16 13.29 8.45
CA VAL A 136 6.90 13.95 7.35
C VAL A 136 8.24 14.51 7.84
N PHE A 137 8.26 15.11 9.04
CA PHE A 137 9.49 15.62 9.64
C PHE A 137 10.49 14.51 9.94
N ILE A 138 10.05 13.37 10.49
CA ILE A 138 10.90 12.21 10.75
C ILE A 138 11.50 11.69 9.45
N VAL A 139 10.68 11.47 8.42
CA VAL A 139 11.15 11.00 7.11
C VAL A 139 12.16 11.97 6.52
N TYR A 140 11.85 13.28 6.54
CA TYR A 140 12.76 14.32 6.06
C TYR A 140 14.11 14.31 6.79
N TRP A 141 14.10 14.20 8.11
CA TRP A 141 15.31 14.17 8.93
C TRP A 141 16.22 12.99 8.56
N PHE A 142 15.66 11.81 8.38
CA PHE A 142 16.44 10.62 8.01
C PHE A 142 16.91 10.65 6.55
N GLU A 143 16.12 11.22 5.63
CA GLU A 143 16.42 11.23 4.19
C GLU A 143 17.14 12.51 3.72
N GLN A 144 17.36 13.49 4.57
CA GLN A 144 17.93 14.80 4.19
C GLN A 144 19.28 14.68 3.46
N LYS A 145 20.11 13.70 3.78
CA LYS A 145 21.39 13.47 3.10
C LYS A 145 21.20 13.03 1.64
N GLU A 146 20.24 12.16 1.40
CA GLU A 146 19.93 11.67 0.06
C GLU A 146 19.22 12.75 -0.76
N LEU A 147 18.27 13.46 -0.17
CA LEU A 147 17.61 14.59 -0.80
C LEU A 147 18.60 15.68 -1.24
N ARG A 148 19.54 16.04 -0.38
CA ARG A 148 20.61 17.00 -0.73
C ARG A 148 21.53 16.48 -1.84
N ALA A 149 21.79 15.16 -1.89
CA ALA A 149 22.59 14.56 -2.95
C ALA A 149 21.88 14.60 -4.31
N ILE A 150 20.55 14.44 -4.34
CA ILE A 150 19.74 14.55 -5.56
C ILE A 150 19.71 16.01 -6.03
N LEU A 151 19.43 16.95 -5.13
CA LEU A 151 19.35 18.39 -5.45
C LEU A 151 20.67 18.97 -5.97
N LYS A 152 21.81 18.37 -5.62
CA LYS A 152 23.12 18.80 -6.14
C LYS A 152 23.45 18.25 -7.54
N ARG A 153 22.65 17.28 -8.04
CA ARG A 153 22.83 16.66 -9.36
C ARG A 153 21.95 17.28 -10.44
N VAL A 154 20.98 18.10 -10.05
CA VAL A 154 20.12 18.91 -10.92
C VAL A 154 20.71 20.30 -11.02
#